data_af95f599c81b83415ce12e5a7a90efe5
#
_entry.id   af95f599c81b83415ce12e5a7a90efe5
#
_cell.length_a   1.000
_cell.length_b   1.000
_cell.length_c   1.000
_cell.angle_alpha   90.00
_cell.angle_beta   90.00
_cell.angle_gamma   90.00
#
_symmetry.space_group_name_H-M   'P 1'
#
loop_
_entity.id
_entity.type
_entity.pdbx_description
1 polymer ?
#
loop_
_entity_poly.entity_id
_entity_poly.type
_entity_poly.pdbx_seq_one_letter_code
_entity_poly.pdbx_strand_id
1 'polypeptide(L)'
;ASDVYKRQMQAFIERPSRYAKGLEFDRRLYVVRRIFEQSSDDTYVVSLSSRTIVYKGMFLVGQLRLFFADLQDEEYVSAIAMVHSRFSTNTAPSWQRAHPNRFIVHNGEINTIRGNADKMRAREETMEAGKLKGELHKVLPAINTSGSDSAMLDNALEFMVMSGMELPLAVMIAIPEPWVNNNEMSQNKKDFYQYYATMMEPWDGPASILFSDGDVMGAVLDRNGLRPSRYYITEDDNLILSSEVGVLDIDPSKIVMKERLHPGKMLLVDTVAGRVIDDEELKEKYANEHPYGEWLDSNLIALKDLKIPNKDVPKYTAEECTQLQKAFGYSYEDVKTSILTMAKNGGEGIAAMGMDAPLSVLSKKRQPLFGYFKQLFAQVTNPPIDAIREEIVTSTTIYIGKDGNLLEQKEENCKMLRVNNPILTNTDLLKIKNMNVDGFKVAEIPITYYKNTSLEKAIEYLFIEVDRVIREGANILILTDRDVDCLLYTSDAADEL
;
A
#
# COMPACT_ATOMS: atom_id res chain seq x y z
N ALA A 1 20.75 27.93 5.80
CA ALA A 1 21.06 29.21 5.13
C ALA A 1 20.99 29.15 3.60
N SER A 2 20.95 27.95 3.00
CA SER A 2 20.92 27.82 1.53
C SER A 2 19.53 28.06 0.88
N ASP A 3 18.47 28.23 1.66
CA ASP A 3 17.10 28.32 1.14
C ASP A 3 16.50 29.73 1.17
N VAL A 4 17.34 30.73 1.06
CA VAL A 4 16.95 32.15 1.26
C VAL A 4 15.99 32.67 0.19
N TYR A 5 15.83 31.99 -0.96
CA TYR A 5 15.00 32.50 -2.06
C TYR A 5 14.15 31.38 -2.69
N LYS A 6 13.18 30.85 -1.96
CA LYS A 6 12.12 30.06 -2.60
C LYS A 6 11.18 30.99 -3.35
N ARG A 7 11.07 30.81 -4.66
CA ARG A 7 10.11 31.52 -5.49
C ARG A 7 8.88 30.63 -5.65
N GLN A 8 7.71 31.21 -5.38
CA GLN A 8 6.44 30.60 -5.74
C GLN A 8 5.84 31.37 -6.92
N MET A 9 5.15 30.61 -7.77
CA MET A 9 4.42 31.17 -8.90
C MET A 9 3.01 30.57 -8.87
N GLN A 10 2.01 31.41 -9.07
CA GLN A 10 0.64 30.99 -9.34
C GLN A 10 0.38 31.16 -10.83
N ALA A 11 -0.09 30.11 -11.48
CA ALA A 11 -0.47 30.13 -12.89
C ALA A 11 -1.99 30.03 -13.00
N PHE A 12 -2.62 31.04 -13.57
CA PHE A 12 -4.05 31.04 -13.87
C PHE A 12 -4.28 30.49 -15.27
N ILE A 13 -4.99 29.38 -15.37
CA ILE A 13 -5.24 28.68 -16.63
C ILE A 13 -6.72 28.76 -16.96
N GLU A 14 -7.02 29.41 -18.06
CA GLU A 14 -8.39 29.46 -18.57
C GLU A 14 -8.84 28.07 -19.04
N ARG A 15 -10.01 27.67 -18.59
CA ARG A 15 -10.60 26.38 -18.99
C ARG A 15 -11.09 26.45 -20.45
N PRO A 16 -10.55 25.64 -21.36
CA PRO A 16 -11.07 25.52 -22.72
C PRO A 16 -12.54 25.05 -22.72
N SER A 17 -13.37 25.64 -23.57
CA SER A 17 -14.82 25.36 -23.62
C SER A 17 -15.16 23.88 -23.87
N ARG A 18 -14.25 23.14 -24.48
CA ARG A 18 -14.40 21.70 -24.75
C ARG A 18 -14.36 20.79 -23.52
N TYR A 19 -13.89 21.29 -22.37
CA TYR A 19 -13.84 20.52 -21.12
C TYR A 19 -14.95 20.99 -20.18
N ALA A 20 -15.66 20.07 -19.54
CA ALA A 20 -16.58 20.40 -18.48
C ALA A 20 -15.85 20.96 -17.25
N LYS A 21 -16.55 21.72 -16.41
CA LYS A 21 -16.01 22.17 -15.11
C LYS A 21 -15.79 20.98 -14.17
N GLY A 22 -14.97 21.18 -13.15
CA GLY A 22 -14.70 20.17 -12.13
C GLY A 22 -13.72 19.09 -12.59
N LEU A 23 -13.99 17.83 -12.25
CA LEU A 23 -13.06 16.71 -12.39
C LEU A 23 -12.56 16.49 -13.84
N GLU A 24 -13.38 16.78 -14.87
CA GLU A 24 -12.92 16.64 -16.24
C GLU A 24 -11.80 17.60 -16.60
N PHE A 25 -11.93 18.87 -16.17
CA PHE A 25 -10.87 19.84 -16.36
C PHE A 25 -9.65 19.53 -15.46
N ASP A 26 -9.88 19.14 -14.21
CA ASP A 26 -8.80 18.74 -13.29
C ASP A 26 -7.99 17.57 -13.82
N ARG A 27 -8.65 16.60 -14.46
CA ARG A 27 -7.94 15.49 -15.15
C ARG A 27 -7.00 16.01 -16.23
N ARG A 28 -7.39 17.05 -16.96
CA ARG A 28 -6.51 17.67 -17.94
C ARG A 28 -5.34 18.42 -17.29
N LEU A 29 -5.61 19.13 -16.21
CA LEU A 29 -4.58 19.79 -15.42
C LEU A 29 -3.61 18.78 -14.80
N TYR A 30 -4.10 17.62 -14.35
CA TYR A 30 -3.28 16.52 -13.85
C TYR A 30 -2.28 16.03 -14.91
N VAL A 31 -2.72 15.76 -16.13
CA VAL A 31 -1.82 15.35 -17.22
C VAL A 31 -0.76 16.41 -17.50
N VAL A 32 -1.15 17.70 -17.58
CA VAL A 32 -0.21 18.81 -17.79
C VAL A 32 0.81 18.87 -16.66
N ARG A 33 0.37 18.78 -15.41
CA ARG A 33 1.25 18.81 -14.25
C ARG A 33 2.25 17.65 -14.26
N ARG A 34 1.80 16.42 -14.56
CA ARG A 34 2.69 15.25 -14.61
C ARG A 34 3.76 15.38 -15.67
N ILE A 35 3.43 15.88 -16.86
CA ILE A 35 4.41 16.17 -17.91
C ILE A 35 5.42 17.21 -17.43
N PHE A 36 4.94 18.26 -16.75
CA PHE A 36 5.82 19.33 -16.25
C PHE A 36 6.76 18.79 -15.15
N GLU A 37 6.25 18.03 -14.17
CA GLU A 37 7.05 17.43 -13.10
C GLU A 37 8.12 16.45 -13.62
N GLN A 38 7.85 15.77 -14.72
CA GLN A 38 8.81 14.84 -15.35
C GLN A 38 9.87 15.55 -16.21
N SER A 39 9.68 16.83 -16.51
CA SER A 39 10.60 17.59 -17.35
C SER A 39 11.69 18.34 -16.58
N SER A 40 11.58 18.46 -15.23
CA SER A 40 12.51 19.21 -14.40
C SER A 40 12.51 18.72 -12.96
N ASP A 41 13.70 18.43 -12.45
CA ASP A 41 13.93 18.06 -11.04
C ASP A 41 14.02 19.28 -10.11
N ASP A 42 14.21 20.47 -10.65
CA ASP A 42 14.42 21.72 -9.88
C ASP A 42 13.11 22.37 -9.42
N THR A 43 11.98 21.92 -9.95
CA THR A 43 10.68 22.54 -9.71
C THR A 43 9.64 21.47 -9.33
N TYR A 44 8.86 21.73 -8.29
CA TYR A 44 7.70 20.90 -7.96
C TYR A 44 6.41 21.72 -8.03
N VAL A 45 5.31 21.07 -8.42
CA VAL A 45 4.00 21.68 -8.48
C VAL A 45 3.24 21.32 -7.20
N VAL A 46 2.98 22.34 -6.37
CA VAL A 46 2.29 22.18 -5.08
C VAL A 46 0.87 21.64 -5.30
N SER A 47 0.10 22.33 -6.14
CA SER A 47 -1.23 21.93 -6.61
C SER A 47 -1.52 22.54 -7.97
N LEU A 48 -2.34 21.87 -8.77
CA LEU A 48 -2.89 22.39 -10.03
C LEU A 48 -4.28 21.80 -10.20
N SER A 49 -5.29 22.54 -9.76
CA SER A 49 -6.68 22.10 -9.73
C SER A 49 -7.62 23.29 -9.97
N SER A 50 -8.81 23.02 -10.47
CA SER A 50 -9.88 24.01 -10.59
C SER A 50 -10.80 24.07 -9.36
N ARG A 51 -10.58 23.20 -8.35
CA ARG A 51 -11.43 23.04 -7.18
C ARG A 51 -10.73 23.25 -5.86
N THR A 52 -9.43 22.98 -5.80
CA THR A 52 -8.63 23.07 -4.57
C THR A 52 -7.35 23.87 -4.80
N ILE A 53 -6.86 24.49 -3.74
CA ILE A 53 -5.56 25.14 -3.71
C ILE A 53 -4.81 24.72 -2.45
N VAL A 54 -3.50 24.49 -2.57
CA VAL A 54 -2.63 24.10 -1.46
C VAL A 54 -1.61 25.18 -1.17
N TYR A 55 -1.61 25.68 0.06
CA TYR A 55 -0.60 26.56 0.60
C TYR A 55 0.29 25.79 1.57
N LYS A 56 1.56 25.65 1.27
CA LYS A 56 2.49 24.90 2.13
C LYS A 56 3.92 25.38 2.04
N GLY A 57 4.70 25.03 3.04
CA GLY A 57 6.12 25.34 3.09
C GLY A 57 6.72 25.05 4.46
N MET A 58 7.98 25.41 4.64
CA MET A 58 8.67 25.32 5.93
C MET A 58 8.48 26.63 6.70
N PHE A 59 7.36 26.73 7.42
CA PHE A 59 6.96 27.90 8.18
C PHE A 59 6.74 27.62 9.65
N LEU A 60 6.95 28.58 10.49
CA LEU A 60 6.24 28.65 11.77
C LEU A 60 4.77 28.98 11.51
N VAL A 61 3.86 28.52 12.36
CA VAL A 61 2.41 28.66 12.13
C VAL A 61 1.98 30.08 11.77
N GLY A 62 2.49 31.09 12.48
CA GLY A 62 2.15 32.50 12.21
C GLY A 62 2.75 33.06 10.91
N GLN A 63 3.73 32.39 10.29
CA GLN A 63 4.38 32.87 9.07
C GLN A 63 3.60 32.50 7.80
N LEU A 64 2.79 31.47 7.83
CA LEU A 64 2.04 31.00 6.66
C LEU A 64 1.17 32.12 6.07
N ARG A 65 0.38 32.77 6.92
CA ARG A 65 -0.51 33.87 6.53
C ARG A 65 0.25 35.08 6.05
N LEU A 66 1.45 35.34 6.60
CA LEU A 66 2.30 36.49 6.18
C LEU A 66 2.95 36.24 4.82
N PHE A 67 3.27 34.96 4.53
CA PHE A 67 3.92 34.59 3.27
C PHE A 67 2.92 34.55 2.10
N PHE A 68 1.73 34.01 2.34
CA PHE A 68 0.65 33.94 1.34
C PHE A 68 -0.36 35.08 1.59
N ALA A 69 -0.26 36.12 0.79
CA ALA A 69 -1.12 37.29 0.93
C ALA A 69 -2.60 36.99 0.75
N ASP A 70 -2.93 36.02 -0.10
CA ASP A 70 -4.30 35.51 -0.34
C ASP A 70 -5.01 35.17 0.97
N LEU A 71 -4.28 34.57 1.95
CA LEU A 71 -4.84 34.17 3.25
C LEU A 71 -5.12 35.37 4.19
N GLN A 72 -4.80 36.61 3.76
CA GLN A 72 -5.12 37.84 4.48
C GLN A 72 -6.34 38.56 3.89
N ASP A 73 -6.76 38.17 2.71
CA ASP A 73 -7.91 38.75 2.03
C ASP A 73 -9.22 38.27 2.69
N GLU A 74 -10.04 39.23 3.11
CA GLU A 74 -11.33 38.95 3.75
C GLU A 74 -12.38 38.36 2.77
N GLU A 75 -12.19 38.58 1.47
CA GLU A 75 -13.03 38.02 0.42
C GLU A 75 -12.65 36.55 0.10
N TYR A 76 -11.50 36.08 0.61
CA TYR A 76 -11.07 34.68 0.42
C TYR A 76 -11.83 33.75 1.35
N VAL A 77 -12.92 33.17 0.84
CA VAL A 77 -13.78 32.24 1.56
C VAL A 77 -13.66 30.82 1.01
N SER A 78 -13.78 29.83 1.87
CA SER A 78 -13.74 28.42 1.50
C SER A 78 -14.72 27.61 2.33
N ALA A 79 -15.41 26.64 1.72
CA ALA A 79 -16.28 25.72 2.43
C ALA A 79 -15.47 24.65 3.19
N ILE A 80 -14.25 24.34 2.75
CA ILE A 80 -13.40 23.29 3.33
C ILE A 80 -12.01 23.88 3.60
N ALA A 81 -11.49 23.63 4.80
CA ALA A 81 -10.10 23.93 5.15
C ALA A 81 -9.46 22.73 5.84
N MET A 82 -8.43 22.15 5.23
CA MET A 82 -7.62 21.08 5.81
C MET A 82 -6.24 21.64 6.19
N VAL A 83 -5.82 21.43 7.43
CA VAL A 83 -4.62 22.05 7.99
C VAL A 83 -3.74 21.01 8.68
N HIS A 84 -2.42 21.12 8.49
CA HIS A 84 -1.44 20.33 9.23
C HIS A 84 -0.19 21.16 9.51
N SER A 85 0.26 21.17 10.75
CA SER A 85 1.35 22.04 11.19
C SER A 85 2.69 21.31 11.44
N ARG A 86 2.76 20.00 11.21
CA ARG A 86 3.94 19.22 11.57
C ARG A 86 4.42 18.32 10.43
N PHE A 87 5.75 18.18 10.31
CA PHE A 87 6.39 17.18 9.45
C PHE A 87 6.40 15.79 10.11
N SER A 88 6.51 14.75 9.27
CA SER A 88 6.83 13.41 9.75
C SER A 88 8.18 13.39 10.46
N THR A 89 8.28 12.66 11.58
CA THR A 89 9.52 12.54 12.37
C THR A 89 10.60 11.76 11.64
N ASN A 90 10.24 10.89 10.72
CA ASN A 90 11.15 9.96 10.03
C ASN A 90 11.59 10.44 8.64
N THR A 91 11.22 11.65 8.23
CA THR A 91 11.62 12.23 6.94
C THR A 91 12.35 13.55 7.12
N ALA A 92 13.41 13.77 6.33
CA ALA A 92 14.08 15.06 6.30
C ALA A 92 13.07 16.13 5.80
N PRO A 93 12.84 17.21 6.56
CA PRO A 93 11.92 18.27 6.18
C PRO A 93 12.34 18.93 4.88
N SER A 94 11.37 19.23 4.03
CA SER A 94 11.57 20.05 2.83
C SER A 94 10.26 20.78 2.48
N TRP A 95 10.36 21.81 1.66
CA TRP A 95 9.17 22.54 1.17
C TRP A 95 8.20 21.60 0.44
N GLN A 96 8.72 20.70 -0.38
CA GLN A 96 7.92 19.73 -1.11
C GLN A 96 7.21 18.73 -0.20
N ARG A 97 7.87 18.30 0.88
CA ARG A 97 7.34 17.30 1.83
C ARG A 97 6.43 17.89 2.92
N ALA A 98 6.29 19.21 2.97
CA ALA A 98 5.32 19.84 3.87
C ALA A 98 3.89 19.38 3.54
N HIS A 99 3.05 19.26 4.57
CA HIS A 99 1.60 19.11 4.40
C HIS A 99 0.93 20.48 4.18
N PRO A 100 -0.28 20.48 3.61
CA PRO A 100 -1.04 19.37 3.03
C PRO A 100 -0.43 18.79 1.75
N ASN A 101 -0.81 17.56 1.40
CA ASN A 101 -0.69 17.05 0.05
C ASN A 101 -1.87 17.57 -0.81
N ARG A 102 -2.09 17.03 -2.02
CA ARG A 102 -3.11 17.56 -2.93
C ARG A 102 -4.52 17.14 -2.53
N PHE A 103 -4.68 15.89 -2.12
CA PHE A 103 -5.94 15.28 -1.70
C PHE A 103 -6.00 15.03 -0.21
N ILE A 104 -4.85 14.81 0.45
CA ILE A 104 -4.84 14.35 1.83
C ILE A 104 -4.02 15.22 2.79
N VAL A 105 -4.43 15.12 4.04
CA VAL A 105 -3.65 15.47 5.22
C VAL A 105 -3.53 14.21 6.07
N HIS A 106 -2.32 13.83 6.46
CA HIS A 106 -2.05 12.60 7.18
C HIS A 106 -1.28 12.87 8.47
N ASN A 107 -1.83 12.41 9.58
CA ASN A 107 -1.15 12.35 10.86
C ASN A 107 -0.86 10.89 11.20
N GLY A 108 0.36 10.45 10.94
CA GLY A 108 0.78 9.06 11.19
C GLY A 108 1.96 8.63 10.34
N GLU A 109 2.06 7.32 10.15
CA GLU A 109 3.08 6.66 9.33
C GLU A 109 2.46 5.46 8.61
N ILE A 110 2.75 5.31 7.32
CA ILE A 110 2.36 4.13 6.55
C ILE A 110 3.55 3.17 6.57
N ASN A 111 3.48 2.17 7.44
CA ASN A 111 4.58 1.23 7.66
C ASN A 111 4.83 0.31 6.45
N THR A 112 3.80 0.05 5.67
CA THR A 112 3.85 -0.81 4.48
C THR A 112 4.26 -0.07 3.20
N ILE A 113 4.62 1.20 3.30
CA ILE A 113 4.80 2.13 2.18
C ILE A 113 5.68 1.59 1.04
N ARG A 114 6.78 0.90 1.37
CA ARG A 114 7.70 0.39 0.35
C ARG A 114 7.02 -0.65 -0.53
N GLY A 115 6.38 -1.64 0.10
CA GLY A 115 5.63 -2.66 -0.62
C GLY A 115 4.45 -2.08 -1.42
N ASN A 116 3.73 -1.11 -0.85
CA ASN A 116 2.63 -0.44 -1.55
C ASN A 116 3.12 0.29 -2.80
N ALA A 117 4.20 1.06 -2.69
CA ALA A 117 4.78 1.80 -3.83
C ALA A 117 5.30 0.85 -4.92
N ASP A 118 6.03 -0.20 -4.54
CA ASP A 118 6.59 -1.17 -5.48
C ASP A 118 5.48 -1.93 -6.23
N LYS A 119 4.43 -2.36 -5.53
CA LYS A 119 3.27 -3.01 -6.16
C LYS A 119 2.45 -2.09 -7.04
N MET A 120 2.26 -0.82 -6.64
CA MET A 120 1.61 0.15 -7.53
C MET A 120 2.39 0.34 -8.83
N ARG A 121 3.72 0.44 -8.76
CA ARG A 121 4.57 0.53 -9.96
C ARG A 121 4.51 -0.73 -10.82
N ALA A 122 4.50 -1.91 -10.19
CA ALA A 122 4.37 -3.17 -10.93
C ALA A 122 3.03 -3.26 -11.70
N ARG A 123 1.94 -2.76 -11.10
CA ARG A 123 0.61 -2.73 -11.74
C ARG A 123 0.52 -1.76 -12.92
N GLU A 124 1.37 -0.74 -12.99
CA GLU A 124 1.36 0.24 -14.08
C GLU A 124 1.46 -0.41 -15.47
N GLU A 125 2.16 -1.54 -15.58
CA GLU A 125 2.32 -2.30 -16.83
C GLU A 125 1.00 -2.94 -17.35
N THR A 126 0.05 -3.19 -16.46
CA THR A 126 -1.22 -3.88 -16.79
C THR A 126 -2.45 -3.00 -16.63
N MET A 127 -2.30 -1.79 -16.12
CA MET A 127 -3.41 -0.87 -15.91
C MET A 127 -3.91 -0.25 -17.22
N GLU A 128 -5.22 -0.25 -17.37
CA GLU A 128 -5.92 0.48 -18.40
C GLU A 128 -6.86 1.50 -17.75
N ALA A 129 -6.70 2.77 -18.06
CA ALA A 129 -7.50 3.85 -17.50
C ALA A 129 -8.41 4.44 -18.57
N GLY A 130 -9.70 4.10 -18.53
CA GLY A 130 -10.67 4.56 -19.53
C GLY A 130 -10.75 6.07 -19.65
N LYS A 131 -10.66 6.81 -18.54
CA LYS A 131 -10.69 8.29 -18.51
C LYS A 131 -9.38 8.96 -18.92
N LEU A 132 -8.23 8.24 -18.84
CA LEU A 132 -6.90 8.69 -19.30
C LEU A 132 -6.47 8.00 -20.59
N LYS A 133 -7.41 7.42 -21.34
CA LYS A 133 -7.15 6.67 -22.57
C LYS A 133 -6.26 7.46 -23.53
N GLY A 134 -5.13 6.85 -23.94
CA GLY A 134 -4.14 7.45 -24.84
C GLY A 134 -3.17 8.43 -24.14
N GLU A 135 -3.40 8.80 -22.89
CA GLU A 135 -2.53 9.71 -22.13
C GLU A 135 -1.94 9.07 -20.86
N LEU A 136 -2.28 7.82 -20.56
CA LEU A 136 -1.81 7.10 -19.37
C LEU A 136 -0.28 7.15 -19.26
N HIS A 137 0.44 6.88 -20.33
CA HIS A 137 1.90 6.91 -20.37
C HIS A 137 2.53 8.26 -19.99
N LYS A 138 1.78 9.37 -20.08
CA LYS A 138 2.25 10.71 -19.72
C LYS A 138 2.21 10.97 -18.22
N VAL A 139 1.43 10.20 -17.48
CA VAL A 139 1.24 10.38 -16.04
C VAL A 139 1.99 9.35 -15.21
N LEU A 140 2.50 8.29 -15.83
CA LEU A 140 3.33 7.27 -15.20
C LEU A 140 4.80 7.72 -15.07
N PRO A 141 5.52 7.30 -14.01
CA PRO A 141 5.01 6.50 -12.89
C PRO A 141 4.00 7.28 -12.05
N ALA A 142 2.94 6.61 -11.57
CA ALA A 142 1.90 7.23 -10.78
C ALA A 142 2.45 7.76 -9.44
N ILE A 143 3.38 7.00 -8.84
CA ILE A 143 3.97 7.30 -7.53
C ILE A 143 5.37 7.88 -7.66
N ASN A 144 5.60 9.00 -6.97
CA ASN A 144 6.93 9.55 -6.76
C ASN A 144 7.56 8.94 -5.50
N THR A 145 8.45 7.96 -5.68
CA THR A 145 9.13 7.25 -4.58
C THR A 145 10.14 8.12 -3.80
N SER A 146 10.46 9.32 -4.26
CA SER A 146 11.27 10.28 -3.50
C SER A 146 10.46 11.10 -2.50
N GLY A 147 9.12 10.99 -2.54
CA GLY A 147 8.20 11.66 -1.63
C GLY A 147 8.20 11.05 -0.22
N SER A 148 7.37 11.61 0.67
CA SER A 148 7.04 10.97 1.94
C SER A 148 6.03 9.85 1.72
N ASP A 149 5.81 9.01 2.74
CA ASP A 149 4.76 7.99 2.76
C ASP A 149 3.38 8.57 2.41
N SER A 150 3.03 9.68 3.05
CA SER A 150 1.79 10.42 2.78
C SER A 150 1.70 10.93 1.34
N ALA A 151 2.82 11.42 0.79
CA ALA A 151 2.84 11.90 -0.58
C ALA A 151 2.67 10.76 -1.59
N MET A 152 3.20 9.57 -1.29
CA MET A 152 3.00 8.38 -2.13
C MET A 152 1.54 7.90 -2.10
N LEU A 153 0.90 7.90 -0.93
CA LEU A 153 -0.54 7.61 -0.82
C LEU A 153 -1.37 8.65 -1.57
N ASP A 154 -1.06 9.94 -1.40
CA ASP A 154 -1.70 11.04 -2.13
C ASP A 154 -1.62 10.86 -3.64
N ASN A 155 -0.44 10.45 -4.14
CA ASN A 155 -0.25 10.15 -5.57
C ASN A 155 -1.12 8.97 -6.04
N ALA A 156 -1.21 7.91 -5.24
CA ALA A 156 -2.04 6.75 -5.58
C ALA A 156 -3.53 7.11 -5.63
N LEU A 157 -4.02 7.85 -4.63
CA LEU A 157 -5.41 8.31 -4.57
C LEU A 157 -5.71 9.27 -5.73
N GLU A 158 -4.84 10.26 -5.98
CA GLU A 158 -4.99 11.18 -7.10
C GLU A 158 -5.04 10.43 -8.44
N PHE A 159 -4.15 9.46 -8.66
CA PHE A 159 -4.14 8.66 -9.87
C PHE A 159 -5.45 7.87 -10.07
N MET A 160 -5.95 7.21 -9.02
CA MET A 160 -7.22 6.48 -9.07
C MET A 160 -8.40 7.42 -9.37
N VAL A 161 -8.45 8.58 -8.72
CA VAL A 161 -9.52 9.58 -8.94
C VAL A 161 -9.46 10.16 -10.36
N MET A 162 -8.27 10.51 -10.84
CA MET A 162 -8.11 11.03 -12.21
C MET A 162 -8.37 9.95 -13.26
N SER A 163 -8.23 8.68 -12.90
CA SER A 163 -8.62 7.55 -13.75
C SER A 163 -10.13 7.28 -13.76
N GLY A 164 -10.89 7.88 -12.85
CA GLY A 164 -12.36 7.84 -12.85
C GLY A 164 -13.01 7.25 -11.59
N MET A 165 -12.23 6.84 -10.61
CA MET A 165 -12.75 6.32 -9.34
C MET A 165 -13.24 7.47 -8.44
N GLU A 166 -14.30 7.24 -7.67
CA GLU A 166 -14.72 8.20 -6.63
C GLU A 166 -13.69 8.22 -5.48
N LEU A 167 -13.39 9.40 -4.94
CA LEU A 167 -12.37 9.55 -3.89
C LEU A 167 -12.67 8.72 -2.63
N PRO A 168 -13.90 8.66 -2.10
CA PRO A 168 -14.21 7.80 -0.96
C PRO A 168 -13.97 6.31 -1.25
N LEU A 169 -14.29 5.84 -2.46
CA LEU A 169 -14.01 4.47 -2.88
C LEU A 169 -12.51 4.19 -2.93
N ALA A 170 -11.72 5.09 -3.53
CA ALA A 170 -10.27 4.97 -3.57
C ALA A 170 -9.64 4.87 -2.16
N VAL A 171 -10.14 5.67 -1.23
CA VAL A 171 -9.70 5.61 0.18
C VAL A 171 -10.12 4.30 0.85
N MET A 172 -11.35 3.81 0.64
CA MET A 172 -11.82 2.53 1.19
C MET A 172 -10.99 1.35 0.72
N ILE A 173 -10.54 1.38 -0.54
CA ILE A 173 -9.73 0.31 -1.13
C ILE A 173 -8.30 0.36 -0.58
N ALA A 174 -7.71 1.56 -0.48
CA ALA A 174 -6.36 1.73 0.03
C ALA A 174 -6.26 1.49 1.54
N ILE A 175 -7.29 1.87 2.30
CA ILE A 175 -7.33 1.77 3.77
C ILE A 175 -8.59 1.01 4.19
N PRO A 176 -8.65 -0.30 3.93
CA PRO A 176 -9.82 -1.10 4.25
C PRO A 176 -10.01 -1.26 5.75
N GLU A 177 -11.26 -1.31 6.18
CA GLU A 177 -11.56 -1.75 7.54
C GLU A 177 -11.26 -3.25 7.72
N PRO A 178 -11.10 -3.75 8.97
CA PRO A 178 -10.92 -5.16 9.23
C PRO A 178 -12.15 -5.95 8.81
N TRP A 179 -12.03 -6.83 7.83
CA TRP A 179 -13.16 -7.56 7.24
C TRP A 179 -13.04 -9.09 7.34
N VAL A 180 -11.82 -9.64 7.28
CA VAL A 180 -11.60 -11.10 7.16
C VAL A 180 -12.25 -11.87 8.30
N ASN A 181 -11.99 -11.48 9.54
CA ASN A 181 -12.45 -12.18 10.75
C ASN A 181 -13.59 -11.42 11.44
N ASN A 182 -14.21 -10.45 10.79
CA ASN A 182 -15.30 -9.67 11.34
C ASN A 182 -16.65 -10.38 11.14
N ASN A 183 -17.17 -10.99 12.18
CA ASN A 183 -18.41 -11.73 12.13
C ASN A 183 -19.68 -10.85 12.10
N GLU A 184 -19.55 -9.57 12.43
CA GLU A 184 -20.68 -8.61 12.44
C GLU A 184 -20.89 -7.94 11.07
N MET A 185 -19.90 -8.01 10.19
CA MET A 185 -19.95 -7.42 8.86
C MET A 185 -20.84 -8.22 7.91
N SER A 186 -21.68 -7.54 7.13
CA SER A 186 -22.51 -8.16 6.10
C SER A 186 -21.66 -8.88 5.04
N GLN A 187 -22.22 -9.93 4.44
CA GLN A 187 -21.49 -10.71 3.41
C GLN A 187 -21.14 -9.84 2.21
N ASN A 188 -22.04 -9.00 1.72
CA ASN A 188 -21.78 -8.11 0.58
C ASN A 188 -20.57 -7.18 0.82
N LYS A 189 -20.41 -6.66 2.04
CA LYS A 189 -19.21 -5.85 2.39
C LYS A 189 -17.95 -6.70 2.42
N LYS A 190 -18.02 -7.92 2.94
CA LYS A 190 -16.87 -8.84 2.90
C LYS A 190 -16.47 -9.17 1.46
N ASP A 191 -17.44 -9.43 0.61
CA ASP A 191 -17.21 -9.74 -0.80
C ASP A 191 -16.61 -8.55 -1.54
N PHE A 192 -17.09 -7.33 -1.27
CA PHE A 192 -16.52 -6.10 -1.77
C PHE A 192 -15.02 -5.96 -1.38
N TYR A 193 -14.71 -6.07 -0.09
CA TYR A 193 -13.32 -5.96 0.37
C TYR A 193 -12.45 -7.10 -0.15
N GLN A 194 -12.98 -8.32 -0.23
CA GLN A 194 -12.25 -9.46 -0.79
C GLN A 194 -11.96 -9.28 -2.27
N TYR A 195 -12.91 -8.75 -3.04
CA TYR A 195 -12.71 -8.45 -4.45
C TYR A 195 -11.55 -7.48 -4.64
N TYR A 196 -11.55 -6.36 -3.93
CA TYR A 196 -10.47 -5.38 -4.05
C TYR A 196 -9.15 -5.85 -3.44
N ALA A 197 -9.17 -6.70 -2.42
CA ALA A 197 -7.96 -7.30 -1.85
C ALA A 197 -7.21 -8.21 -2.83
N THR A 198 -7.85 -8.67 -3.90
CA THR A 198 -7.16 -9.40 -4.99
C THR A 198 -6.30 -8.48 -5.85
N MET A 199 -6.52 -7.17 -5.80
CA MET A 199 -5.88 -6.17 -6.67
C MET A 199 -5.11 -5.10 -5.90
N MET A 200 -5.44 -4.86 -4.64
CA MET A 200 -4.81 -3.82 -3.81
C MET A 200 -4.53 -4.37 -2.42
N GLU A 201 -3.29 -4.27 -1.99
CA GLU A 201 -2.90 -4.51 -0.60
C GLU A 201 -3.22 -3.29 0.27
N PRO A 202 -3.51 -3.50 1.56
CA PRO A 202 -3.76 -2.38 2.48
C PRO A 202 -2.53 -1.47 2.61
N TRP A 203 -2.77 -0.17 2.64
CA TRP A 203 -1.79 0.84 3.06
C TRP A 203 -1.93 0.99 4.56
N ASP A 204 -1.02 0.39 5.32
CA ASP A 204 -1.21 0.15 6.74
C ASP A 204 -0.15 0.82 7.60
N GLY A 205 -0.57 1.21 8.78
CA GLY A 205 0.22 1.90 9.80
C GLY A 205 -0.67 2.78 10.67
N PRO A 206 -0.16 3.35 11.77
CA PRO A 206 -0.93 4.26 12.62
C PRO A 206 -1.27 5.54 11.84
N ALA A 207 -2.55 5.74 11.51
CA ALA A 207 -2.96 6.82 10.63
C ALA A 207 -4.28 7.49 11.04
N SER A 208 -4.30 8.81 10.93
CA SER A 208 -5.50 9.62 10.84
C SER A 208 -5.39 10.44 9.55
N ILE A 209 -6.25 10.13 8.59
CA ILE A 209 -6.19 10.66 7.24
C ILE A 209 -7.46 11.47 6.97
N LEU A 210 -7.26 12.73 6.62
CA LEU A 210 -8.32 13.59 6.10
C LEU A 210 -8.10 13.71 4.59
N PHE A 211 -9.18 13.73 3.83
CA PHE A 211 -9.11 13.83 2.38
C PHE A 211 -10.20 14.73 1.80
N SER A 212 -9.92 15.35 0.67
CA SER A 212 -10.89 16.16 -0.06
C SER A 212 -10.53 16.25 -1.53
N ASP A 213 -11.55 16.35 -2.36
CA ASP A 213 -11.42 16.70 -3.78
C ASP A 213 -12.00 18.08 -4.11
N GLY A 214 -12.42 18.83 -3.08
CA GLY A 214 -13.03 20.16 -3.17
C GLY A 214 -14.55 20.17 -3.05
N ASP A 215 -15.23 19.07 -3.39
CA ASP A 215 -16.68 18.90 -3.26
C ASP A 215 -17.05 18.09 -2.01
N VAL A 216 -16.21 17.09 -1.67
CA VAL A 216 -16.36 16.30 -0.46
C VAL A 216 -15.17 16.46 0.47
N MET A 217 -15.41 16.32 1.77
CA MET A 217 -14.40 16.19 2.79
C MET A 217 -14.65 14.91 3.58
N GLY A 218 -13.63 14.10 3.74
CA GLY A 218 -13.72 12.89 4.53
C GLY A 218 -12.57 12.71 5.50
N ALA A 219 -12.79 11.80 6.46
CA ALA A 219 -11.77 11.38 7.39
C ALA A 219 -11.88 9.90 7.69
N VAL A 220 -10.75 9.22 7.80
CA VAL A 220 -10.66 7.81 8.14
C VAL A 220 -9.49 7.58 9.10
N LEU A 221 -9.67 6.67 10.04
CA LEU A 221 -8.55 6.11 10.82
C LEU A 221 -8.10 4.80 10.21
N ASP A 222 -6.85 4.45 10.49
CA ASP A 222 -6.36 3.11 10.21
C ASP A 222 -7.25 2.04 10.88
N ARG A 223 -7.17 0.81 10.40
CA ARG A 223 -7.98 -0.31 10.91
C ARG A 223 -7.79 -0.60 12.42
N ASN A 224 -6.64 -0.22 12.98
CA ASN A 224 -6.34 -0.39 14.40
C ASN A 224 -6.81 0.80 15.24
N GLY A 225 -6.99 1.97 14.63
CA GLY A 225 -7.40 3.19 15.30
C GLY A 225 -6.38 3.69 16.32
N LEU A 226 -5.09 3.60 15.99
CA LEU A 226 -4.00 4.00 16.90
C LEU A 226 -3.89 5.51 17.06
N ARG A 227 -4.40 6.29 16.10
CA ARG A 227 -4.47 7.75 16.18
C ARG A 227 -5.86 8.20 16.62
N PRO A 228 -5.97 9.13 17.59
CA PRO A 228 -7.25 9.72 17.95
C PRO A 228 -7.70 10.73 16.91
N SER A 229 -9.00 10.85 16.73
CA SER A 229 -9.63 11.94 16.00
C SER A 229 -11.03 12.21 16.55
N ARG A 230 -11.37 13.49 16.71
CA ARG A 230 -12.64 13.93 17.26
C ARG A 230 -13.24 15.03 16.40
N TYR A 231 -14.56 15.08 16.36
CA TYR A 231 -15.24 16.16 15.66
C TYR A 231 -16.40 16.73 16.44
N TYR A 232 -16.72 17.96 16.10
CA TYR A 232 -17.88 18.69 16.62
C TYR A 232 -18.71 19.17 15.45
N ILE A 233 -20.02 19.22 15.64
CA ILE A 233 -20.94 19.92 14.76
C ILE A 233 -21.59 21.02 15.59
N THR A 234 -21.61 22.24 15.05
CA THR A 234 -22.23 23.41 15.69
C THR A 234 -23.61 23.71 15.15
N GLU A 235 -24.37 24.54 15.85
CA GLU A 235 -25.71 25.00 15.42
C GLU A 235 -25.67 25.81 14.09
N ASP A 236 -24.50 26.34 13.74
CA ASP A 236 -24.24 27.07 12.49
C ASP A 236 -23.78 26.13 11.35
N ASP A 237 -23.99 24.81 11.48
CA ASP A 237 -23.59 23.77 10.52
C ASP A 237 -22.07 23.71 10.22
N ASN A 238 -21.22 24.16 11.16
CA ASN A 238 -19.79 23.97 11.03
C ASN A 238 -19.37 22.62 11.60
N LEU A 239 -18.62 21.83 10.83
CA LEU A 239 -17.97 20.62 11.28
C LEU A 239 -16.48 20.87 11.50
N ILE A 240 -16.00 20.64 12.72
CA ILE A 240 -14.60 20.78 13.09
C ILE A 240 -14.07 19.42 13.51
N LEU A 241 -13.14 18.86 12.73
CA LEU A 241 -12.47 17.60 13.04
C LEU A 241 -11.00 17.86 13.32
N SER A 242 -10.49 17.27 14.40
CA SER A 242 -9.08 17.41 14.79
C SER A 242 -8.58 16.17 15.55
N SER A 243 -7.26 15.96 15.51
CA SER A 243 -6.57 14.97 16.34
C SER A 243 -6.64 15.30 17.84
N GLU A 244 -6.86 16.57 18.19
CA GLU A 244 -6.92 17.05 19.56
C GLU A 244 -8.15 17.95 19.78
N VAL A 245 -8.66 17.98 21.00
CA VAL A 245 -9.74 18.89 21.40
C VAL A 245 -9.21 20.30 21.70
N GLY A 246 -10.03 21.31 21.48
CA GLY A 246 -9.68 22.69 21.84
C GLY A 246 -8.79 23.39 20.83
N VAL A 247 -8.72 22.94 19.58
CA VAL A 247 -7.97 23.61 18.50
C VAL A 247 -8.58 24.93 18.05
N LEU A 248 -9.88 25.07 18.28
CA LEU A 248 -10.63 26.32 18.14
C LEU A 248 -11.38 26.60 19.45
N ASP A 249 -11.46 27.87 19.80
CA ASP A 249 -12.27 28.34 20.92
C ASP A 249 -13.72 28.44 20.48
N ILE A 250 -14.50 27.39 20.80
CA ILE A 250 -15.90 27.26 20.43
C ILE A 250 -16.73 27.29 21.71
N ASP A 251 -17.74 28.14 21.75
CA ASP A 251 -18.70 28.17 22.85
C ASP A 251 -19.39 26.78 22.95
N PRO A 252 -19.24 26.09 24.10
CA PRO A 252 -19.84 24.77 24.28
C PRO A 252 -21.37 24.72 24.08
N SER A 253 -22.05 25.87 24.27
CA SER A 253 -23.53 25.98 24.09
C SER A 253 -23.93 25.88 22.61
N LYS A 254 -23.01 26.18 21.69
CA LYS A 254 -23.24 26.12 20.26
C LYS A 254 -22.99 24.73 19.67
N ILE A 255 -22.42 23.81 20.41
CA ILE A 255 -22.07 22.47 19.91
C ILE A 255 -23.29 21.57 20.04
N VAL A 256 -23.85 21.14 18.92
CA VAL A 256 -25.01 20.24 18.85
C VAL A 256 -24.60 18.76 18.86
N MET A 257 -23.37 18.45 18.40
CA MET A 257 -22.85 17.09 18.35
C MET A 257 -21.35 17.03 18.69
N LYS A 258 -20.97 16.04 19.52
CA LYS A 258 -19.56 15.71 19.81
C LYS A 258 -19.38 14.23 19.60
N GLU A 259 -18.42 13.86 18.78
CA GLU A 259 -18.16 12.46 18.48
C GLU A 259 -16.66 12.22 18.25
N ARG A 260 -16.25 10.98 18.31
CA ARG A 260 -14.93 10.53 17.90
C ARG A 260 -15.02 9.70 16.63
N LEU A 261 -14.01 9.79 15.80
CA LEU A 261 -13.87 8.89 14.67
C LEU A 261 -13.45 7.51 15.19
N HIS A 262 -14.14 6.47 14.76
CA HIS A 262 -13.87 5.10 15.17
C HIS A 262 -12.93 4.40 14.17
N PRO A 263 -12.16 3.39 14.63
CA PRO A 263 -11.32 2.59 13.74
C PRO A 263 -12.10 1.98 12.59
N GLY A 264 -11.55 2.06 11.37
CA GLY A 264 -12.20 1.53 10.18
C GLY A 264 -13.49 2.25 9.75
N LYS A 265 -13.93 3.29 10.46
CA LYS A 265 -15.10 4.10 10.10
C LYS A 265 -14.67 5.36 9.35
N MET A 266 -15.48 5.73 8.36
CA MET A 266 -15.28 6.92 7.55
C MET A 266 -16.33 7.97 7.91
N LEU A 267 -15.86 9.17 8.21
CA LEU A 267 -16.70 10.37 8.20
C LEU A 267 -16.63 10.95 6.80
N LEU A 268 -17.76 11.22 6.17
CA LEU A 268 -17.83 11.88 4.89
C LEU A 268 -18.82 13.04 4.94
N VAL A 269 -18.40 14.19 4.47
CA VAL A 269 -19.22 15.40 4.32
C VAL A 269 -19.29 15.75 2.84
N ASP A 270 -20.49 15.80 2.31
CA ASP A 270 -20.77 16.30 0.97
C ASP A 270 -21.20 17.76 1.09
N THR A 271 -20.32 18.68 0.68
CA THR A 271 -20.58 20.13 0.78
C THR A 271 -21.55 20.61 -0.29
N VAL A 272 -21.68 19.87 -1.39
CA VAL A 272 -22.64 20.19 -2.46
C VAL A 272 -24.05 19.80 -2.03
N ALA A 273 -24.21 18.61 -1.44
CA ALA A 273 -25.48 18.14 -0.90
C ALA A 273 -25.81 18.76 0.47
N GLY A 274 -24.83 19.37 1.15
CA GLY A 274 -24.99 19.99 2.46
C GLY A 274 -25.29 19.00 3.57
N ARG A 275 -24.71 17.79 3.54
CA ARG A 275 -24.96 16.76 4.55
C ARG A 275 -23.74 15.91 4.91
N VAL A 276 -23.78 15.35 6.11
CA VAL A 276 -22.91 14.25 6.51
C VAL A 276 -23.49 12.95 5.96
N ILE A 277 -22.65 12.16 5.32
CA ILE A 277 -22.98 10.82 4.81
C ILE A 277 -22.52 9.81 5.86
N ASP A 278 -23.44 8.96 6.30
CA ASP A 278 -23.15 7.90 7.27
C ASP A 278 -22.22 6.83 6.67
N ASP A 279 -21.31 6.30 7.48
CA ASP A 279 -20.35 5.26 7.09
C ASP A 279 -21.05 4.01 6.52
N GLU A 280 -22.15 3.60 7.12
CA GLU A 280 -22.92 2.44 6.70
C GLU A 280 -23.59 2.70 5.33
N GLU A 281 -24.22 3.87 5.16
CA GLU A 281 -24.82 4.30 3.89
C GLU A 281 -23.80 4.28 2.76
N LEU A 282 -22.61 4.83 3.03
CA LEU A 282 -21.52 4.91 2.05
C LEU A 282 -21.02 3.51 1.64
N LYS A 283 -20.75 2.68 2.63
CA LYS A 283 -20.19 1.34 2.40
C LYS A 283 -21.21 0.40 1.77
N GLU A 284 -22.47 0.48 2.17
CA GLU A 284 -23.56 -0.26 1.52
C GLU A 284 -23.74 0.13 0.07
N LYS A 285 -23.62 1.42 -0.28
CA LYS A 285 -23.65 1.89 -1.67
C LYS A 285 -22.64 1.12 -2.51
N TYR A 286 -21.36 1.12 -2.11
CA TYR A 286 -20.30 0.49 -2.88
C TYR A 286 -20.34 -1.03 -2.84
N ALA A 287 -20.71 -1.62 -1.70
CA ALA A 287 -20.78 -3.07 -1.56
C ALA A 287 -21.90 -3.71 -2.41
N ASN A 288 -22.92 -2.93 -2.77
CA ASN A 288 -24.03 -3.40 -3.58
C ASN A 288 -23.99 -2.90 -5.05
N GLU A 289 -22.93 -2.20 -5.44
CA GLU A 289 -22.78 -1.66 -6.81
C GLU A 289 -22.63 -2.77 -7.84
N HIS A 290 -21.95 -3.87 -7.47
CA HIS A 290 -21.72 -5.04 -8.30
C HIS A 290 -21.96 -6.34 -7.53
N PRO A 291 -22.18 -7.47 -8.22
CA PRO A 291 -22.36 -8.78 -7.60
C PRO A 291 -21.00 -9.41 -7.24
N TYR A 292 -20.24 -8.77 -6.35
CA TYR A 292 -18.88 -9.17 -6.01
C TYR A 292 -18.79 -10.63 -5.51
N GLY A 293 -19.79 -11.11 -4.77
CA GLY A 293 -19.85 -12.49 -4.30
C GLY A 293 -19.89 -13.49 -5.46
N GLU A 294 -20.73 -13.25 -6.47
CA GLU A 294 -20.84 -14.09 -7.66
C GLU A 294 -19.52 -14.08 -8.47
N TRP A 295 -18.90 -12.90 -8.58
CA TRP A 295 -17.59 -12.76 -9.24
C TRP A 295 -16.50 -13.54 -8.55
N LEU A 296 -16.44 -13.48 -7.22
CA LEU A 296 -15.48 -14.23 -6.41
C LEU A 296 -15.73 -15.72 -6.49
N ASP A 297 -16.98 -16.17 -6.39
CA ASP A 297 -17.32 -17.58 -6.49
C ASP A 297 -16.95 -18.19 -7.84
N SER A 298 -17.04 -17.41 -8.91
CA SER A 298 -16.73 -17.83 -10.28
C SER A 298 -15.23 -17.83 -10.60
N ASN A 299 -14.45 -16.93 -9.99
CA ASN A 299 -13.09 -16.63 -10.43
C ASN A 299 -12.01 -16.90 -9.38
N LEU A 300 -12.32 -16.77 -8.08
CA LEU A 300 -11.34 -16.93 -7.01
C LEU A 300 -11.19 -18.41 -6.61
N ILE A 301 -9.99 -18.95 -6.75
CA ILE A 301 -9.70 -20.35 -6.47
C ILE A 301 -8.98 -20.46 -5.14
N ALA A 302 -9.43 -21.34 -4.25
CA ALA A 302 -8.70 -21.61 -3.02
C ALA A 302 -7.68 -22.75 -3.21
N LEU A 303 -6.48 -22.57 -2.68
CA LEU A 303 -5.42 -23.59 -2.73
C LEU A 303 -5.87 -24.96 -2.22
N LYS A 304 -6.73 -24.98 -1.18
CA LYS A 304 -7.28 -26.22 -0.62
C LYS A 304 -8.09 -27.02 -1.63
N ASP A 305 -8.73 -26.38 -2.60
CA ASP A 305 -9.62 -26.98 -3.58
C ASP A 305 -8.88 -27.53 -4.80
N LEU A 306 -7.58 -27.23 -4.93
CA LEU A 306 -6.74 -27.80 -5.97
C LEU A 306 -6.51 -29.29 -5.72
N LYS A 307 -6.54 -30.07 -6.80
CA LYS A 307 -6.27 -31.50 -6.76
C LYS A 307 -4.84 -31.78 -6.33
N ILE A 308 -4.67 -32.78 -5.46
CA ILE A 308 -3.35 -33.31 -5.08
C ILE A 308 -2.82 -34.13 -6.27
N PRO A 309 -1.67 -33.74 -6.87
CA PRO A 309 -1.12 -34.54 -7.96
C PRO A 309 -0.56 -35.88 -7.45
N ASN A 310 -0.65 -36.90 -8.27
CA ASN A 310 -0.05 -38.19 -7.96
C ASN A 310 1.47 -38.15 -8.23
N LYS A 311 2.19 -37.46 -7.38
CA LYS A 311 3.65 -37.29 -7.42
C LYS A 311 4.22 -37.43 -6.02
N ASP A 312 5.39 -38.04 -5.91
CA ASP A 312 6.08 -38.18 -4.65
C ASP A 312 6.65 -36.82 -4.17
N VAL A 313 6.54 -36.60 -2.88
CA VAL A 313 7.23 -35.54 -2.19
C VAL A 313 8.68 -35.98 -1.93
N PRO A 314 9.69 -35.16 -2.25
CA PRO A 314 11.08 -35.51 -1.94
C PRO A 314 11.26 -35.84 -0.47
N LYS A 315 11.94 -36.95 -0.19
CA LYS A 315 12.32 -37.38 1.16
C LYS A 315 13.84 -37.38 1.24
N TYR A 316 14.36 -36.77 2.28
CA TYR A 316 15.80 -36.68 2.52
C TYR A 316 16.19 -37.58 3.70
N THR A 317 17.38 -38.19 3.60
CA THR A 317 18.02 -38.86 4.73
C THR A 317 18.49 -37.82 5.77
N ALA A 318 18.88 -38.26 6.95
CA ALA A 318 19.42 -37.36 7.97
C ALA A 318 20.73 -36.67 7.52
N GLU A 319 21.53 -37.42 6.77
CA GLU A 319 22.79 -36.92 6.20
C GLU A 319 22.54 -35.83 5.15
N GLU A 320 21.63 -36.09 4.20
CA GLU A 320 21.21 -35.12 3.18
C GLU A 320 20.61 -33.88 3.82
N CYS A 321 19.73 -34.02 4.81
CA CYS A 321 19.20 -32.88 5.57
C CYS A 321 20.30 -32.05 6.22
N THR A 322 21.32 -32.70 6.81
CA THR A 322 22.44 -32.02 7.44
C THR A 322 23.29 -31.26 6.42
N GLN A 323 23.52 -31.85 5.24
CA GLN A 323 24.24 -31.19 4.15
C GLN A 323 23.47 -29.97 3.63
N LEU A 324 22.17 -30.10 3.39
CA LEU A 324 21.31 -29.00 2.94
C LEU A 324 21.26 -27.87 3.99
N GLN A 325 21.14 -28.19 5.28
CA GLN A 325 21.18 -27.19 6.35
C GLN A 325 22.49 -26.40 6.32
N LYS A 326 23.63 -27.08 6.10
CA LYS A 326 24.92 -26.40 5.97
C LYS A 326 25.02 -25.55 4.70
N ALA A 327 24.53 -26.06 3.57
CA ALA A 327 24.52 -25.37 2.30
C ALA A 327 23.70 -24.05 2.38
N PHE A 328 22.58 -24.07 3.10
CA PHE A 328 21.70 -22.92 3.31
C PHE A 328 22.02 -22.12 4.60
N GLY A 329 23.17 -22.36 5.20
CA GLY A 329 23.68 -21.54 6.32
C GLY A 329 22.94 -21.69 7.65
N TYR A 330 22.11 -22.72 7.83
CA TYR A 330 21.44 -22.96 9.10
C TYR A 330 22.42 -23.37 10.18
N SER A 331 22.44 -22.61 11.28
CA SER A 331 23.20 -22.96 12.46
C SER A 331 22.50 -24.01 13.33
N TYR A 332 23.24 -24.64 14.22
CA TYR A 332 22.65 -25.54 15.23
C TYR A 332 21.59 -24.81 16.09
N GLU A 333 21.80 -23.54 16.38
CA GLU A 333 20.89 -22.72 17.16
C GLU A 333 19.57 -22.48 16.38
N ASP A 334 19.65 -22.14 15.11
CA ASP A 334 18.47 -21.98 14.25
C ASP A 334 17.60 -23.25 14.25
N VAL A 335 18.24 -24.41 14.07
CA VAL A 335 17.53 -25.70 14.02
C VAL A 335 16.95 -26.05 15.39
N LYS A 336 17.72 -25.90 16.46
CA LYS A 336 17.32 -26.35 17.80
C LYS A 336 16.38 -25.38 18.51
N THR A 337 16.66 -24.09 18.41
CA THR A 337 15.93 -23.06 19.18
C THR A 337 14.70 -22.58 18.44
N SER A 338 14.81 -22.33 17.14
CA SER A 338 13.70 -21.79 16.33
C SER A 338 12.87 -22.90 15.70
N ILE A 339 13.45 -23.66 14.77
CA ILE A 339 12.71 -24.63 13.95
C ILE A 339 12.12 -25.77 14.81
N LEU A 340 12.91 -26.34 15.73
CA LEU A 340 12.43 -27.42 16.61
C LEU A 340 11.31 -26.93 17.53
N THR A 341 11.38 -25.69 18.01
CA THR A 341 10.35 -25.10 18.88
C THR A 341 9.06 -24.93 18.11
N MET A 342 9.11 -24.37 16.89
CA MET A 342 7.96 -24.26 16.01
C MET A 342 7.37 -25.62 15.66
N ALA A 343 8.20 -26.61 15.34
CA ALA A 343 7.76 -27.97 15.01
C ALA A 343 7.07 -28.69 16.18
N LYS A 344 7.50 -28.44 17.42
CA LYS A 344 6.91 -29.05 18.62
C LYS A 344 5.64 -28.37 19.09
N ASN A 345 5.62 -27.05 19.04
CA ASN A 345 4.59 -26.24 19.72
C ASN A 345 3.55 -25.67 18.76
N GLY A 346 3.78 -25.76 17.45
CA GLY A 346 2.90 -25.16 16.43
C GLY A 346 2.89 -23.60 16.49
N GLY A 347 3.89 -22.99 17.10
CA GLY A 347 4.01 -21.54 17.26
C GLY A 347 5.46 -21.13 17.40
N GLU A 348 5.71 -19.84 17.22
CA GLU A 348 7.06 -19.27 17.33
C GLU A 348 7.63 -19.35 18.76
N GLY A 349 8.94 -19.50 18.84
CA GLY A 349 9.66 -19.35 20.10
C GLY A 349 9.77 -17.89 20.53
N ILE A 350 10.09 -17.67 21.81
CA ILE A 350 10.38 -16.32 22.31
C ILE A 350 11.74 -15.89 21.73
N ALA A 351 11.74 -14.83 20.95
CA ALA A 351 12.93 -14.27 20.31
C ALA A 351 12.78 -12.75 20.13
N ALA A 352 13.93 -12.06 20.03
CA ALA A 352 13.94 -10.66 19.61
C ALA A 352 13.64 -10.57 18.11
N MET A 353 12.87 -9.56 17.69
CA MET A 353 12.71 -9.24 16.29
C MET A 353 13.92 -8.49 15.75
N GLY A 354 14.35 -8.89 14.56
CA GLY A 354 15.52 -8.32 13.90
C GLY A 354 16.83 -8.73 14.55
N MET A 355 17.91 -8.28 13.96
CA MET A 355 19.26 -8.50 14.47
C MET A 355 20.00 -7.16 14.48
N ASP A 356 20.27 -6.64 15.64
CA ASP A 356 21.03 -5.40 15.85
C ASP A 356 22.52 -5.64 16.18
N ALA A 357 22.94 -6.91 16.29
CA ALA A 357 24.34 -7.25 16.42
C ALA A 357 25.13 -6.79 15.19
N PRO A 358 26.30 -6.13 15.37
CA PRO A 358 27.13 -5.71 14.24
C PRO A 358 27.67 -6.92 13.49
N LEU A 359 27.84 -6.76 12.16
CA LEU A 359 28.50 -7.78 11.35
C LEU A 359 29.95 -8.01 11.83
N SER A 360 30.37 -9.28 11.89
CA SER A 360 31.73 -9.68 12.25
C SER A 360 32.68 -9.40 11.09
N VAL A 361 33.01 -8.12 10.86
CA VAL A 361 33.82 -7.67 9.70
C VAL A 361 35.23 -8.29 9.61
N LEU A 362 35.74 -8.81 10.70
CA LEU A 362 37.05 -9.53 10.72
C LEU A 362 36.89 -11.06 10.57
N SER A 363 35.67 -11.56 10.53
CA SER A 363 35.42 -12.99 10.32
C SER A 363 35.79 -13.40 8.90
N LYS A 364 36.44 -14.54 8.76
CA LYS A 364 36.67 -15.19 7.46
C LYS A 364 35.49 -16.11 7.06
N LYS A 365 34.56 -16.33 7.97
CA LYS A 365 33.36 -17.12 7.67
C LYS A 365 32.42 -16.30 6.83
N ARG A 366 31.96 -16.87 5.74
CA ARG A 366 30.89 -16.29 4.92
C ARG A 366 29.57 -16.32 5.68
N GLN A 367 28.78 -15.31 5.45
CA GLN A 367 27.44 -15.20 6.01
C GLN A 367 26.42 -15.39 4.87
N PRO A 368 25.29 -16.07 5.10
CA PRO A 368 24.21 -16.11 4.14
C PRO A 368 23.76 -14.70 3.76
N LEU A 369 23.32 -14.51 2.53
CA LEU A 369 22.92 -13.20 2.01
C LEU A 369 21.86 -12.52 2.89
N PHE A 370 20.87 -13.27 3.37
CA PHE A 370 19.82 -12.74 4.25
C PHE A 370 20.36 -12.20 5.58
N GLY A 371 21.53 -12.66 6.07
CA GLY A 371 22.19 -12.14 7.27
C GLY A 371 22.65 -10.69 7.15
N TYR A 372 22.75 -10.15 5.93
CA TYR A 372 23.10 -8.75 5.69
C TYR A 372 21.88 -7.81 5.73
N PHE A 373 20.67 -8.35 5.61
CA PHE A 373 19.44 -7.57 5.68
C PHE A 373 18.97 -7.51 7.13
N LYS A 374 19.13 -6.34 7.73
CA LYS A 374 18.78 -6.09 9.11
C LYS A 374 17.62 -5.12 9.21
N GLN A 375 16.86 -5.26 10.26
CA GLN A 375 15.91 -4.26 10.66
C GLN A 375 16.63 -2.96 11.03
N LEU A 376 16.25 -1.84 10.43
CA LEU A 376 16.92 -0.55 10.64
C LEU A 376 16.53 0.11 11.97
N PHE A 377 15.34 -0.19 12.48
CA PHE A 377 14.80 0.38 13.71
C PHE A 377 14.51 -0.73 14.72
N ALA A 378 14.67 -0.42 16.00
CA ALA A 378 14.12 -1.26 17.03
C ALA A 378 12.58 -1.26 16.91
N GLN A 379 11.98 -2.44 16.86
CA GLN A 379 10.54 -2.61 16.83
C GLN A 379 10.12 -3.45 18.04
N VAL A 380 8.92 -3.17 18.54
CA VAL A 380 8.33 -4.02 19.57
C VAL A 380 7.84 -5.31 18.94
N THR A 381 8.10 -6.44 19.61
CA THR A 381 7.60 -7.76 19.19
C THR A 381 6.10 -7.90 19.39
N ASN A 382 5.57 -7.19 20.39
CA ASN A 382 4.15 -7.15 20.70
C ASN A 382 3.66 -5.70 20.56
N PRO A 383 3.07 -5.32 19.43
CA PRO A 383 2.41 -4.02 19.29
C PRO A 383 1.30 -3.87 20.34
N PRO A 384 0.94 -2.66 20.76
CA PRO A 384 -0.06 -2.41 21.80
C PRO A 384 -1.49 -2.66 21.29
N ILE A 385 -1.75 -3.86 20.82
CA ILE A 385 -3.05 -4.37 20.35
C ILE A 385 -3.44 -5.51 21.28
N ASP A 386 -4.67 -5.49 21.81
CA ASP A 386 -5.19 -6.63 22.55
C ASP A 386 -5.42 -7.85 21.66
N ALA A 387 -5.38 -9.05 22.25
CA ALA A 387 -5.45 -10.30 21.51
C ALA A 387 -6.75 -10.49 20.72
N ILE A 388 -7.88 -9.95 21.20
CA ILE A 388 -9.16 -10.03 20.50
C ILE A 388 -9.13 -9.15 19.24
N ARG A 389 -8.60 -7.94 19.36
CA ARG A 389 -8.48 -7.03 18.24
C ARG A 389 -7.45 -7.52 17.22
N GLU A 390 -6.34 -8.09 17.67
CA GLU A 390 -5.32 -8.68 16.79
C GLU A 390 -5.94 -9.76 15.91
N GLU A 391 -6.78 -10.64 16.44
CA GLU A 391 -7.48 -11.67 15.68
C GLU A 391 -8.36 -11.07 14.56
N ILE A 392 -9.00 -9.95 14.83
CA ILE A 392 -9.88 -9.28 13.85
C ILE A 392 -9.07 -8.58 12.75
N VAL A 393 -7.98 -7.90 13.10
CA VAL A 393 -7.27 -6.99 12.16
C VAL A 393 -6.15 -7.65 11.38
N THR A 394 -5.64 -8.82 11.80
CA THR A 394 -4.55 -9.50 11.13
C THR A 394 -5.04 -10.55 10.14
N SER A 395 -4.32 -10.71 9.04
CA SER A 395 -4.55 -11.79 8.07
C SER A 395 -3.23 -12.20 7.42
N THR A 396 -3.07 -13.50 7.20
CA THR A 396 -1.95 -14.09 6.44
C THR A 396 -2.36 -14.49 5.02
N THR A 397 -3.59 -14.19 4.62
CA THR A 397 -4.10 -14.51 3.29
C THR A 397 -3.39 -13.70 2.22
N ILE A 398 -2.95 -14.38 1.17
CA ILE A 398 -2.35 -13.78 -0.03
C ILE A 398 -3.09 -14.25 -1.29
N TYR A 399 -2.98 -13.47 -2.34
CA TYR A 399 -3.54 -13.77 -3.66
C TYR A 399 -2.40 -13.87 -4.67
N ILE A 400 -2.40 -14.92 -5.50
CA ILE A 400 -1.35 -15.21 -6.47
C ILE A 400 -2.00 -15.37 -7.85
N GLY A 401 -1.44 -14.73 -8.84
CA GLY A 401 -1.93 -14.79 -10.22
C GLY A 401 -1.60 -13.52 -10.98
N LYS A 402 -2.27 -13.29 -12.10
CA LYS A 402 -2.18 -12.06 -12.85
C LYS A 402 -3.04 -10.99 -12.18
N ASP A 403 -2.44 -9.85 -11.83
CA ASP A 403 -3.19 -8.72 -11.29
C ASP A 403 -4.28 -8.24 -12.27
N GLY A 404 -5.47 -8.02 -11.73
CA GLY A 404 -6.57 -7.40 -12.44
C GLY A 404 -6.35 -5.89 -12.64
N ASN A 405 -7.17 -5.28 -13.49
CA ASN A 405 -7.16 -3.84 -13.67
C ASN A 405 -7.92 -3.14 -12.53
N LEU A 406 -7.20 -2.57 -11.59
CA LEU A 406 -7.75 -1.85 -10.43
C LEU A 406 -8.70 -0.71 -10.81
N LEU A 407 -8.52 -0.11 -12.00
CA LEU A 407 -9.23 1.10 -12.43
C LEU A 407 -10.59 0.82 -13.09
N GLU A 408 -10.91 -0.45 -13.30
CA GLU A 408 -12.19 -0.89 -13.87
C GLU A 408 -12.75 -2.08 -13.08
N GLN A 409 -14.02 -2.00 -12.67
CA GLN A 409 -14.69 -3.11 -11.99
C GLN A 409 -15.17 -4.14 -13.02
N LYS A 410 -14.51 -5.33 -13.01
CA LYS A 410 -14.85 -6.47 -13.88
C LYS A 410 -14.72 -7.79 -13.12
N GLU A 411 -15.52 -8.77 -13.49
CA GLU A 411 -15.49 -10.07 -12.82
C GLU A 411 -14.14 -10.80 -12.96
N GLU A 412 -13.48 -10.69 -14.12
CA GLU A 412 -12.19 -11.34 -14.38
C GLU A 412 -11.03 -10.79 -13.54
N ASN A 413 -11.17 -9.60 -12.95
CA ASN A 413 -10.12 -8.97 -12.14
C ASN A 413 -9.79 -9.75 -10.87
N CYS A 414 -10.73 -10.52 -10.34
CA CYS A 414 -10.51 -11.33 -9.14
C CYS A 414 -10.12 -12.79 -9.43
N LYS A 415 -9.67 -13.10 -10.66
CA LYS A 415 -9.21 -14.43 -11.05
C LYS A 415 -7.82 -14.71 -10.48
N MET A 416 -7.81 -15.11 -9.21
CA MET A 416 -6.60 -15.30 -8.41
C MET A 416 -6.64 -16.64 -7.66
N LEU A 417 -5.48 -17.15 -7.28
CA LEU A 417 -5.34 -18.25 -6.33
C LEU A 417 -5.23 -17.67 -4.91
N ARG A 418 -6.21 -17.95 -4.08
CA ARG A 418 -6.20 -17.58 -2.66
C ARG A 418 -5.41 -18.61 -1.85
N VAL A 419 -4.42 -18.13 -1.13
CA VAL A 419 -3.55 -18.89 -0.23
C VAL A 419 -3.68 -18.31 1.16
N ASN A 420 -4.17 -19.09 2.11
CA ASN A 420 -4.47 -18.59 3.46
C ASN A 420 -3.23 -18.38 4.33
N ASN A 421 -2.11 -19.01 3.98
CA ASN A 421 -0.86 -18.90 4.71
C ASN A 421 0.32 -18.90 3.72
N PRO A 422 1.25 -17.96 3.79
CA PRO A 422 2.41 -17.91 2.89
C PRO A 422 3.41 -19.06 3.11
N ILE A 423 3.33 -19.77 4.24
CA ILE A 423 4.11 -20.97 4.50
C ILE A 423 3.38 -22.18 3.90
N LEU A 424 3.97 -22.77 2.86
CA LEU A 424 3.39 -23.87 2.11
C LEU A 424 4.00 -25.21 2.53
N THR A 425 3.16 -26.23 2.60
CA THR A 425 3.67 -27.61 2.64
C THR A 425 4.21 -28.02 1.28
N ASN A 426 5.04 -29.07 1.23
CA ASN A 426 5.48 -29.64 -0.05
C ASN A 426 4.29 -30.08 -0.93
N THR A 427 3.22 -30.58 -0.32
CA THR A 427 1.99 -30.94 -1.03
C THR A 427 1.30 -29.73 -1.63
N ASP A 428 1.23 -28.60 -0.90
CA ASP A 428 0.65 -27.37 -1.42
C ASP A 428 1.46 -26.81 -2.59
N LEU A 429 2.79 -26.84 -2.47
CA LEU A 429 3.66 -26.43 -3.57
C LEU A 429 3.46 -27.33 -4.80
N LEU A 430 3.31 -28.66 -4.62
CA LEU A 430 3.02 -29.59 -5.71
C LEU A 430 1.67 -29.31 -6.36
N LYS A 431 0.64 -28.93 -5.59
CA LYS A 431 -0.66 -28.51 -6.14
C LYS A 431 -0.50 -27.31 -7.06
N ILE A 432 0.24 -26.26 -6.62
CA ILE A 432 0.50 -25.06 -7.41
C ILE A 432 1.29 -25.43 -8.68
N LYS A 433 2.40 -26.14 -8.55
CA LYS A 433 3.24 -26.56 -9.69
C LYS A 433 2.49 -27.34 -10.77
N ASN A 434 1.48 -28.11 -10.39
CA ASN A 434 0.71 -28.95 -11.30
C ASN A 434 -0.72 -28.45 -11.51
N MET A 435 -0.98 -27.20 -11.21
CA MET A 435 -2.28 -26.59 -11.40
C MET A 435 -2.64 -26.56 -12.89
N ASN A 436 -3.80 -27.16 -13.20
CA ASN A 436 -4.37 -27.15 -14.55
C ASN A 436 -5.76 -26.51 -14.48
N VAL A 437 -5.75 -25.20 -14.35
CA VAL A 437 -6.95 -24.38 -14.24
C VAL A 437 -6.86 -23.28 -15.29
N ASP A 438 -7.95 -23.06 -16.00
CA ASP A 438 -8.00 -22.01 -17.03
C ASP A 438 -7.64 -20.64 -16.47
N GLY A 439 -6.81 -19.89 -17.21
CA GLY A 439 -6.30 -18.58 -16.82
C GLY A 439 -5.05 -18.62 -15.93
N PHE A 440 -4.56 -19.83 -15.52
CA PHE A 440 -3.32 -19.95 -14.77
C PHE A 440 -2.29 -20.77 -15.54
N LYS A 441 -1.09 -20.24 -15.63
CA LYS A 441 0.08 -20.93 -16.19
C LYS A 441 1.26 -20.77 -15.27
N VAL A 442 1.72 -21.87 -14.72
CA VAL A 442 2.84 -21.91 -13.77
C VAL A 442 4.13 -22.25 -14.50
N ALA A 443 5.19 -21.50 -14.20
CA ALA A 443 6.55 -21.79 -14.64
C ALA A 443 7.47 -21.97 -13.43
N GLU A 444 8.27 -23.00 -13.43
CA GLU A 444 9.33 -23.22 -12.44
C GLU A 444 10.67 -22.80 -13.08
N ILE A 445 11.41 -21.95 -12.37
CA ILE A 445 12.67 -21.37 -12.83
C ILE A 445 13.76 -21.68 -11.81
N PRO A 446 14.78 -22.49 -12.15
CA PRO A 446 15.93 -22.69 -11.28
C PRO A 446 16.70 -21.37 -11.07
N ILE A 447 17.02 -21.06 -9.84
CA ILE A 447 17.92 -19.95 -9.47
C ILE A 447 19.34 -20.43 -9.15
N THR A 448 19.59 -21.71 -9.36
CA THR A 448 20.93 -22.31 -9.24
C THR A 448 21.79 -21.94 -10.44
N TYR A 449 23.08 -21.72 -10.22
CA TYR A 449 24.04 -21.39 -11.26
C TYR A 449 25.38 -22.10 -11.03
N TYR A 450 26.15 -22.31 -12.10
CA TYR A 450 27.42 -23.02 -12.01
C TYR A 450 28.49 -22.20 -11.26
N LYS A 451 29.29 -22.89 -10.47
CA LYS A 451 30.39 -22.32 -9.65
C LYS A 451 31.34 -21.38 -10.41
N ASN A 452 31.54 -21.60 -11.69
CA ASN A 452 32.40 -20.80 -12.56
C ASN A 452 31.68 -19.60 -13.23
N THR A 453 30.42 -19.41 -12.94
CA THR A 453 29.62 -18.27 -13.41
C THR A 453 29.58 -17.21 -12.32
N SER A 454 29.76 -15.94 -12.63
CA SER A 454 29.56 -14.87 -11.65
C SER A 454 28.08 -14.67 -11.32
N LEU A 455 27.81 -14.21 -10.10
CA LEU A 455 26.42 -13.93 -9.66
C LEU A 455 25.71 -12.92 -10.58
N GLU A 456 26.42 -11.88 -11.05
CA GLU A 456 25.86 -10.86 -11.95
C GLU A 456 25.35 -11.50 -13.24
N LYS A 457 26.17 -12.39 -13.85
CA LYS A 457 25.76 -13.10 -15.07
C LYS A 457 24.61 -14.07 -14.81
N ALA A 458 24.60 -14.72 -13.65
CA ALA A 458 23.49 -15.61 -13.28
C ALA A 458 22.17 -14.85 -13.15
N ILE A 459 22.20 -13.64 -12.55
CA ILE A 459 21.04 -12.76 -12.45
C ILE A 459 20.58 -12.26 -13.84
N GLU A 460 21.52 -11.90 -14.74
CA GLU A 460 21.17 -11.52 -16.11
C GLU A 460 20.46 -12.66 -16.86
N TYR A 461 20.95 -13.89 -16.73
CA TYR A 461 20.29 -15.06 -17.30
C TYR A 461 18.91 -15.32 -16.70
N LEU A 462 18.78 -15.12 -15.38
CA LEU A 462 17.48 -15.26 -14.69
C LEU A 462 16.46 -14.26 -15.26
N PHE A 463 16.83 -13.00 -15.46
CA PHE A 463 15.96 -12.00 -16.05
C PHE A 463 15.50 -12.39 -17.47
N ILE A 464 16.42 -12.88 -18.30
CA ILE A 464 16.09 -13.35 -19.66
C ILE A 464 15.10 -14.52 -19.61
N GLU A 465 15.30 -15.44 -18.68
CA GLU A 465 14.42 -16.62 -18.54
C GLU A 465 13.05 -16.23 -18.00
N VAL A 466 12.98 -15.33 -17.02
CA VAL A 466 11.72 -14.76 -16.52
C VAL A 466 10.94 -14.09 -17.66
N ASP A 467 11.58 -13.21 -18.42
CA ASP A 467 10.96 -12.56 -19.56
C ASP A 467 10.43 -13.57 -20.60
N ARG A 468 11.17 -14.64 -20.85
CA ARG A 468 10.77 -15.69 -21.79
C ARG A 468 9.49 -16.36 -21.34
N VAL A 469 9.43 -16.84 -20.08
CA VAL A 469 8.27 -17.58 -19.60
C VAL A 469 7.02 -16.71 -19.43
N ILE A 470 7.20 -15.42 -19.10
CA ILE A 470 6.10 -14.44 -19.07
C ILE A 470 5.53 -14.22 -20.47
N ARG A 471 6.39 -14.05 -21.49
CA ARG A 471 5.94 -13.95 -22.89
C ARG A 471 5.24 -15.20 -23.39
N GLU A 472 5.59 -16.35 -22.87
CA GLU A 472 4.90 -17.63 -23.11
C GLU A 472 3.57 -17.75 -22.38
N GLY A 473 3.21 -16.75 -21.55
CA GLY A 473 1.95 -16.63 -20.84
C GLY A 473 1.95 -17.14 -19.40
N ALA A 474 3.12 -17.40 -18.81
CA ALA A 474 3.21 -17.71 -17.38
C ALA A 474 2.78 -16.50 -16.55
N ASN A 475 1.94 -16.74 -15.54
CA ASN A 475 1.47 -15.75 -14.58
C ASN A 475 1.67 -16.16 -13.10
N ILE A 476 2.24 -17.34 -12.89
CA ILE A 476 2.78 -17.78 -11.61
C ILE A 476 4.21 -18.29 -11.85
N LEU A 477 5.18 -17.66 -11.20
CA LEU A 477 6.58 -18.05 -11.27
C LEU A 477 7.02 -18.65 -9.95
N ILE A 478 7.69 -19.80 -10.01
CA ILE A 478 8.28 -20.48 -8.86
C ILE A 478 9.79 -20.46 -9.05
N LEU A 479 10.46 -19.64 -8.28
CA LEU A 479 11.92 -19.65 -8.21
C LEU A 479 12.34 -20.80 -7.30
N THR A 480 13.21 -21.69 -7.78
CA THR A 480 13.62 -22.87 -7.03
C THR A 480 15.14 -22.99 -6.93
N ASP A 481 15.61 -23.26 -5.72
CA ASP A 481 17.00 -23.55 -5.38
C ASP A 481 17.24 -25.05 -5.09
N ARG A 482 16.28 -25.90 -5.41
CA ARG A 482 16.26 -27.31 -4.95
C ARG A 482 17.36 -28.19 -5.52
N ASP A 483 18.03 -27.85 -6.58
CA ASP A 483 19.07 -28.64 -7.19
C ASP A 483 20.49 -28.19 -6.83
N VAL A 484 20.64 -27.60 -5.63
CA VAL A 484 21.95 -27.20 -5.11
C VAL A 484 22.82 -28.42 -4.87
N ASP A 485 24.03 -28.39 -5.44
CA ASP A 485 25.06 -29.42 -5.26
C ASP A 485 26.48 -28.78 -5.22
N CYS A 486 27.53 -29.60 -5.29
CA CYS A 486 28.91 -29.12 -5.28
C CYS A 486 29.33 -28.31 -6.52
N LEU A 487 28.53 -28.30 -7.58
CA LEU A 487 28.77 -27.58 -8.86
C LEU A 487 27.77 -26.44 -9.09
N LEU A 488 26.58 -26.53 -8.46
CA LEU A 488 25.49 -25.59 -8.60
C LEU A 488 25.26 -24.84 -7.29
N TYR A 489 25.36 -23.53 -7.35
CA TYR A 489 25.17 -22.61 -6.22
C TYR A 489 23.89 -21.81 -6.38
N THR A 490 23.43 -21.25 -5.26
CA THR A 490 22.41 -20.18 -5.25
C THR A 490 23.06 -18.87 -4.80
N SER A 491 22.34 -17.78 -4.96
CA SER A 491 22.78 -16.46 -4.41
C SER A 491 23.01 -16.49 -2.91
N ASP A 492 22.47 -17.50 -2.23
CA ASP A 492 22.50 -17.68 -0.77
C ASP A 492 23.43 -18.83 -0.34
N ALA A 493 23.98 -19.60 -1.26
CA ALA A 493 24.90 -20.69 -0.96
C ALA A 493 26.28 -20.16 -0.61
N ALA A 494 26.80 -20.60 0.53
CA ALA A 494 28.19 -20.34 0.91
C ALA A 494 29.13 -21.05 -0.09
N ASP A 495 30.22 -20.37 -0.53
CA ASP A 495 31.18 -20.88 -1.50
C ASP A 495 32.04 -22.07 -1.01
N GLU A 496 31.62 -22.79 0.01
CA GLU A 496 32.32 -23.94 0.55
C GLU A 496 31.38 -25.14 0.68
N LEU A 497 31.23 -25.83 -0.39
CA LEU A 497 31.00 -27.28 -0.39
C LEU A 497 32.22 -27.98 -0.94
#